data_1b8406346ead24fe17b9ac421627a73f
#
_entry.id   1b8406346ead24fe17b9ac421627a73f
#
_cell.length_a   1.000
_cell.length_b   1.000
_cell.length_c   1.000
_cell.angle_alpha   90.00
_cell.angle_beta   90.00
_cell.angle_gamma   90.00
#
_symmetry.space_group_name_H-M   'P 1'
#
loop_
_entity.id
_entity.type
_entity.pdbx_description
1 polymer ?
#
loop_
_entity_poly.entity_id
_entity_poly.type
_entity_poly.pdbx_seq_one_letter_code
_entity_poly.pdbx_strand_id
1 'polypeptide(L)'
;MRIGLYDIDSAIPNLALMRISAWHKANGDSTELYIPLLHETYDKVYASSIFDFSDKSYVQDDMIIGGTGIDFKTVLPPEIDQMDPDYSLYDFKHNLGFAMRGCRFKCGFCVVPRKEGKAHSVSSIKQLITNPSGSRFLILLDNDFFGGDWESAIAEILDLDLEVNFNQGINARILSERQAQALGKVKFRNTRNTDRKLTIAWDQINDEKTVMRGVQRLMDAGIKPRYIQCYVLIGYDSSHDEDMYRVMTLRKLGIDPYVMPFDKSNTYQRRFTRWVNNRIIFKSCSWKDYTTEKSKIAS
;
A
#
# COMPACT_ATOMS: atom_id res chain seq x y z
N MET A 1 22.74 23.78 -3.97
CA MET A 1 22.94 22.95 -2.76
C MET A 1 22.98 21.48 -3.13
N ARG A 2 23.62 20.66 -2.33
CA ARG A 2 23.56 19.19 -2.41
C ARG A 2 22.59 18.64 -1.37
N ILE A 3 21.54 17.99 -1.82
CA ILE A 3 20.41 17.55 -0.99
C ILE A 3 20.39 16.04 -0.88
N GLY A 4 20.45 15.52 0.35
CA GLY A 4 20.28 14.12 0.65
C GLY A 4 18.80 13.77 0.93
N LEU A 5 18.30 12.68 0.35
CA LEU A 5 16.91 12.21 0.51
C LEU A 5 16.92 10.82 1.12
N TYR A 6 16.60 10.73 2.42
CA TYR A 6 16.67 9.48 3.19
C TYR A 6 15.31 8.79 3.26
N ASP A 7 15.16 7.75 2.46
CA ASP A 7 14.01 6.83 2.50
C ASP A 7 14.30 5.72 3.50
N ILE A 8 13.64 5.79 4.67
CA ILE A 8 13.94 4.90 5.80
C ILE A 8 13.33 3.51 5.58
N ASP A 9 12.10 3.43 5.03
CA ASP A 9 11.33 2.18 5.12
C ASP A 9 10.32 1.95 3.99
N SER A 10 10.38 2.69 2.89
CA SER A 10 9.42 2.55 1.80
C SER A 10 9.67 1.31 0.96
N ALA A 11 8.63 0.51 0.73
CA ALA A 11 8.69 -0.68 -0.14
C ALA A 11 8.56 -0.34 -1.64
N ILE A 12 8.04 0.83 -1.96
CA ILE A 12 7.93 1.46 -3.29
C ILE A 12 8.48 2.87 -3.17
N PRO A 13 8.85 3.55 -4.26
CA PRO A 13 9.39 4.91 -4.19
C PRO A 13 8.56 5.85 -3.32
N ASN A 14 9.20 6.60 -2.45
CA ASN A 14 8.56 7.54 -1.54
C ASN A 14 8.16 8.80 -2.28
N LEU A 15 6.85 8.97 -2.51
CA LEU A 15 6.31 10.07 -3.30
C LEU A 15 6.68 11.45 -2.71
N ALA A 16 6.75 11.58 -1.38
CA ALA A 16 7.12 12.83 -0.73
C ALA A 16 8.58 13.20 -1.05
N LEU A 17 9.51 12.24 -0.97
CA LEU A 17 10.91 12.46 -1.30
C LEU A 17 11.10 12.74 -2.80
N MET A 18 10.33 12.10 -3.69
CA MET A 18 10.35 12.37 -5.12
C MET A 18 9.91 13.81 -5.43
N ARG A 19 8.90 14.34 -4.72
CA ARG A 19 8.42 15.71 -4.86
C ARG A 19 9.41 16.73 -4.30
N ILE A 20 10.03 16.43 -3.16
CA ILE A 20 11.13 17.24 -2.61
C ILE A 20 12.29 17.30 -3.60
N SER A 21 12.65 16.15 -4.19
CA SER A 21 13.69 16.10 -5.24
C SER A 21 13.35 17.00 -6.42
N ALA A 22 12.14 16.89 -6.96
CA ALA A 22 11.69 17.70 -8.09
C ALA A 22 11.75 19.19 -7.78
N TRP A 23 11.29 19.61 -6.59
CA TRP A 23 11.33 21.01 -6.16
C TRP A 23 12.75 21.54 -6.05
N HIS A 24 13.66 20.81 -5.42
CA HIS A 24 15.06 21.22 -5.30
C HIS A 24 15.75 21.30 -6.66
N LYS A 25 15.54 20.34 -7.54
CA LYS A 25 16.08 20.37 -8.91
C LYS A 25 15.58 21.59 -9.70
N ALA A 26 14.29 21.94 -9.56
CA ALA A 26 13.72 23.14 -10.19
C ALA A 26 14.35 24.43 -9.67
N ASN A 27 14.90 24.42 -8.45
CA ASN A 27 15.64 25.54 -7.86
C ASN A 27 17.16 25.48 -8.09
N GLY A 28 17.65 24.59 -8.95
CA GLY A 28 19.07 24.49 -9.32
C GLY A 28 19.93 23.69 -8.35
N ASP A 29 19.31 22.96 -7.41
CA ASP A 29 20.01 22.09 -6.47
C ASP A 29 20.27 20.70 -7.08
N SER A 30 21.28 19.99 -6.57
CA SER A 30 21.49 18.56 -6.87
C SER A 30 20.85 17.70 -5.77
N THR A 31 20.19 16.61 -6.17
CA THR A 31 19.50 15.71 -5.25
C THR A 31 19.92 14.26 -5.50
N GLU A 32 20.04 13.47 -4.42
CA GLU A 32 20.31 12.04 -4.49
C GLU A 32 19.75 11.32 -3.27
N LEU A 33 19.65 9.99 -3.34
CA LEU A 33 19.34 9.17 -2.16
C LEU A 33 20.49 9.33 -1.16
N TYR A 34 20.13 9.55 0.09
CA TYR A 34 21.06 9.81 1.18
C TYR A 34 21.98 8.62 1.45
N ILE A 35 23.27 8.92 1.62
CA ILE A 35 24.32 7.97 1.99
C ILE A 35 24.88 8.38 3.35
N PRO A 36 24.68 7.60 4.44
CA PRO A 36 25.08 8.00 5.80
C PRO A 36 26.55 8.41 5.93
N LEU A 37 27.46 7.73 5.25
CA LEU A 37 28.89 8.02 5.26
C LEU A 37 29.26 9.39 4.67
N LEU A 38 28.35 9.99 3.89
CA LEU A 38 28.55 11.28 3.22
C LEU A 38 27.76 12.42 3.91
N HIS A 39 27.25 12.20 5.14
CA HIS A 39 26.36 13.15 5.83
C HIS A 39 26.89 14.58 5.79
N GLU A 40 28.13 14.81 6.19
CA GLU A 40 28.79 16.13 6.25
C GLU A 40 28.96 16.82 4.89
N THR A 41 28.70 16.13 3.79
CA THR A 41 28.81 16.69 2.43
C THR A 41 27.48 17.20 1.89
N TYR A 42 26.38 16.95 2.59
CA TYR A 42 25.07 17.48 2.22
C TYR A 42 24.83 18.84 2.88
N ASP A 43 24.29 19.78 2.10
CA ASP A 43 23.85 21.07 2.64
C ASP A 43 22.55 20.93 3.42
N LYS A 44 21.72 19.92 3.06
CA LYS A 44 20.46 19.59 3.74
C LYS A 44 20.07 18.15 3.50
N VAL A 45 19.49 17.52 4.51
CA VAL A 45 18.95 16.15 4.41
C VAL A 45 17.48 16.13 4.81
N TYR A 46 16.64 15.50 3.97
CA TYR A 46 15.26 15.17 4.29
C TYR A 46 15.14 13.68 4.53
N ALA A 47 14.50 13.30 5.64
CA ALA A 47 14.24 11.90 5.98
C ALA A 47 12.75 11.62 6.02
N SER A 48 12.32 10.46 5.53
CA SER A 48 10.92 10.04 5.56
C SER A 48 10.78 8.64 6.12
N SER A 49 9.91 8.47 7.14
CA SER A 49 9.54 7.17 7.70
C SER A 49 8.03 6.97 7.63
N ILE A 50 7.61 5.82 7.12
CA ILE A 50 6.19 5.42 7.02
C ILE A 50 5.74 4.73 8.31
N PHE A 51 6.62 3.93 8.94
CA PHE A 51 6.30 3.12 10.11
C PHE A 51 7.05 3.60 11.35
N ASP A 52 6.36 3.58 12.50
CA ASP A 52 6.91 3.99 13.80
C ASP A 52 7.97 3.02 14.34
N PHE A 53 7.85 1.73 14.01
CA PHE A 53 8.76 0.66 14.41
C PHE A 53 10.03 0.54 13.56
N SER A 54 10.19 1.34 12.50
CA SER A 54 11.36 1.28 11.62
C SER A 54 12.62 1.78 12.34
N ASP A 55 13.76 1.18 12.01
CA ASP A 55 15.06 1.61 12.51
C ASP A 55 15.40 3.02 11.99
N LYS A 56 15.69 3.92 12.92
CA LYS A 56 16.01 5.32 12.67
C LYS A 56 17.43 5.68 13.15
N SER A 57 18.29 4.68 13.30
CA SER A 57 19.67 4.85 13.85
C SER A 57 20.56 5.79 13.03
N TYR A 58 20.27 5.98 11.75
CA TYR A 58 21.00 6.90 10.87
C TYR A 58 20.34 8.29 10.76
N VAL A 59 19.27 8.57 11.51
CA VAL A 59 18.68 9.90 11.56
C VAL A 59 19.52 10.78 12.46
N GLN A 60 19.92 11.96 11.96
CA GLN A 60 20.70 12.98 12.68
C GLN A 60 19.78 14.14 13.10
N ASP A 61 20.19 14.90 14.11
CA ASP A 61 19.39 16.00 14.68
C ASP A 61 19.14 17.16 13.72
N ASP A 62 20.04 17.35 12.73
CA ASP A 62 19.95 18.40 11.70
C ASP A 62 19.08 18.03 10.51
N MET A 63 18.59 16.78 10.42
CA MET A 63 17.72 16.33 9.36
C MET A 63 16.29 16.86 9.50
N ILE A 64 15.67 17.21 8.38
CA ILE A 64 14.25 17.51 8.29
C ILE A 64 13.50 16.20 8.14
N ILE A 65 12.85 15.74 9.20
CA ILE A 65 12.18 14.44 9.22
C ILE A 65 10.66 14.57 9.14
N GLY A 66 10.02 13.68 8.37
CA GLY A 66 8.58 13.59 8.26
C GLY A 66 8.09 12.18 7.97
N GLY A 67 6.79 12.07 7.73
CA GLY A 67 6.11 10.80 7.44
C GLY A 67 5.28 10.26 8.60
N THR A 68 4.41 9.30 8.31
CA THR A 68 3.43 8.75 9.26
C THR A 68 4.08 8.04 10.45
N GLY A 69 5.29 7.49 10.26
CA GLY A 69 6.08 6.86 11.32
C GLY A 69 6.77 7.83 12.27
N ILE A 70 6.64 9.15 12.02
CA ILE A 70 7.18 10.21 12.88
C ILE A 70 6.02 10.93 13.58
N ASP A 71 5.13 11.52 12.79
CA ASP A 71 3.95 12.22 13.30
C ASP A 71 2.84 12.31 12.24
N PHE A 72 1.66 12.78 12.67
CA PHE A 72 0.50 12.95 11.78
C PHE A 72 0.28 14.39 11.33
N LYS A 73 1.10 15.35 11.78
CA LYS A 73 0.93 16.79 11.53
C LYS A 73 1.85 17.30 10.43
N THR A 74 3.07 16.77 10.36
CA THR A 74 4.04 17.16 9.33
C THR A 74 3.52 16.79 7.95
N VAL A 75 3.34 17.80 7.11
CA VAL A 75 2.92 17.70 5.71
C VAL A 75 3.90 18.48 4.83
N LEU A 76 3.98 18.13 3.56
CA LEU A 76 4.75 18.92 2.60
C LEU A 76 4.13 20.31 2.43
N PRO A 77 4.94 21.36 2.29
CA PRO A 77 4.46 22.65 1.81
C PRO A 77 3.72 22.51 0.47
N PRO A 78 2.64 23.29 0.25
CA PRO A 78 1.82 23.15 -0.97
C PRO A 78 2.62 23.26 -2.27
N GLU A 79 3.64 24.10 -2.31
CA GLU A 79 4.53 24.28 -3.47
C GLU A 79 5.36 23.04 -3.78
N ILE A 80 5.62 22.18 -2.80
CA ILE A 80 6.31 20.90 -2.97
C ILE A 80 5.27 19.78 -3.23
N ASP A 81 4.16 19.77 -2.51
CA ASP A 81 3.16 18.70 -2.63
C ASP A 81 2.45 18.70 -4.00
N GLN A 82 2.50 19.82 -4.74
CA GLN A 82 1.97 19.95 -6.09
C GLN A 82 2.97 19.61 -7.20
N MET A 83 4.25 19.36 -6.86
CA MET A 83 5.26 19.00 -7.86
C MET A 83 4.99 17.63 -8.46
N ASP A 84 5.25 17.49 -9.76
CA ASP A 84 5.34 16.17 -10.38
C ASP A 84 6.51 15.39 -9.76
N PRO A 85 6.36 14.08 -9.53
CA PRO A 85 7.40 13.27 -8.90
C PRO A 85 8.68 13.20 -9.75
N ASP A 86 9.84 13.35 -9.13
CA ASP A 86 11.11 13.04 -9.76
C ASP A 86 11.38 11.54 -9.78
N TYR A 87 11.01 10.89 -10.86
CA TYR A 87 11.20 9.45 -11.04
C TYR A 87 12.68 9.03 -11.18
N SER A 88 13.56 9.96 -11.52
CA SER A 88 15.00 9.67 -11.66
C SER A 88 15.66 9.37 -10.32
N LEU A 89 15.11 9.85 -9.19
CA LEU A 89 15.63 9.62 -7.85
C LEU A 89 15.73 8.13 -7.52
N TYR A 90 14.77 7.31 -7.98
CA TYR A 90 14.71 5.86 -7.75
C TYR A 90 14.94 5.03 -9.02
N ASP A 91 15.25 5.66 -10.16
CA ASP A 91 15.21 5.00 -11.48
C ASP A 91 13.89 4.23 -11.71
N PHE A 92 12.78 4.79 -11.24
CA PHE A 92 11.49 4.11 -11.25
C PHE A 92 10.74 4.34 -12.57
N LYS A 93 10.30 3.25 -13.20
CA LYS A 93 9.76 3.28 -14.57
C LYS A 93 8.24 3.38 -14.65
N HIS A 94 7.53 3.36 -13.53
CA HIS A 94 6.07 3.36 -13.50
C HIS A 94 5.53 4.65 -12.91
N ASN A 95 4.27 4.98 -13.25
CA ASN A 95 3.59 6.10 -12.63
C ASN A 95 3.13 5.72 -11.21
N LEU A 96 3.14 6.66 -10.29
CA LEU A 96 2.55 6.48 -8.97
C LEU A 96 1.98 7.79 -8.43
N GLY A 97 0.90 7.70 -7.65
CA GLY A 97 0.29 8.88 -7.04
C GLY A 97 -1.04 8.57 -6.36
N PHE A 98 -1.69 9.64 -5.92
CA PHE A 98 -3.01 9.61 -5.29
C PHE A 98 -4.02 10.27 -6.22
N ALA A 99 -5.07 9.55 -6.62
CA ALA A 99 -6.29 10.16 -7.16
C ALA A 99 -7.21 10.62 -6.02
N MET A 100 -7.24 9.84 -4.94
CA MET A 100 -8.03 10.09 -3.73
C MET A 100 -7.13 10.06 -2.50
N ARG A 101 -7.38 10.94 -1.51
CA ARG A 101 -6.79 10.88 -0.17
C ARG A 101 -7.87 10.74 0.89
N GLY A 102 -7.47 10.34 2.10
CA GLY A 102 -8.38 10.10 3.21
C GLY A 102 -9.17 8.80 3.10
N CYS A 103 -10.09 8.59 4.03
CA CYS A 103 -10.91 7.39 4.07
C CYS A 103 -12.28 7.69 4.70
N ARG A 104 -13.34 7.02 4.21
CA ARG A 104 -14.70 7.10 4.77
C ARG A 104 -14.84 6.36 6.11
N PHE A 105 -13.88 5.49 6.45
CA PHE A 105 -13.90 4.68 7.66
C PHE A 105 -12.98 5.25 8.74
N LYS A 106 -13.28 4.88 10.00
CA LYS A 106 -12.49 5.22 11.19
C LYS A 106 -12.09 3.93 11.92
N CYS A 107 -11.40 3.02 11.22
CA CYS A 107 -10.92 1.77 11.82
C CYS A 107 -9.93 2.09 12.94
N GLY A 108 -10.10 1.47 14.12
CA GLY A 108 -9.32 1.79 15.31
C GLY A 108 -7.81 1.54 15.18
N PHE A 109 -7.42 0.60 14.32
CA PHE A 109 -6.02 0.29 14.01
C PHE A 109 -5.41 1.22 12.94
N CYS A 110 -6.22 2.02 12.24
CA CYS A 110 -5.79 2.75 11.04
C CYS A 110 -5.44 4.20 11.34
N VAL A 111 -4.31 4.66 10.80
CA VAL A 111 -3.82 6.04 10.96
C VAL A 111 -4.42 7.02 9.95
N VAL A 112 -4.94 6.53 8.81
CA VAL A 112 -5.39 7.34 7.67
C VAL A 112 -6.41 8.42 8.06
N PRO A 113 -7.48 8.13 8.84
CA PRO A 113 -8.45 9.15 9.22
C PRO A 113 -7.86 10.30 10.05
N ARG A 114 -6.78 10.01 10.81
CA ARG A 114 -6.07 11.02 11.62
C ARG A 114 -5.09 11.84 10.80
N LYS A 115 -4.44 11.22 9.80
CA LYS A 115 -3.43 11.86 8.93
C LYS A 115 -4.07 12.63 7.78
N GLU A 116 -5.04 12.03 7.10
CA GLU A 116 -5.57 12.54 5.82
C GLU A 116 -7.05 12.97 5.89
N GLY A 117 -7.75 12.64 6.98
CA GLY A 117 -9.15 13.02 7.17
C GLY A 117 -10.14 12.21 6.33
N LYS A 118 -11.24 12.87 5.91
CA LYS A 118 -12.29 12.25 5.09
C LYS A 118 -11.80 12.03 3.66
N ALA A 119 -12.34 11.01 2.98
CA ALA A 119 -12.05 10.75 1.58
C ALA A 119 -12.44 11.94 0.68
N HIS A 120 -11.54 12.31 -0.22
CA HIS A 120 -11.73 13.38 -1.21
C HIS A 120 -10.79 13.16 -2.41
N SER A 121 -11.20 13.67 -3.57
CA SER A 121 -10.38 13.66 -4.79
C SER A 121 -9.26 14.69 -4.69
N VAL A 122 -8.06 14.36 -5.17
CA VAL A 122 -6.89 15.24 -5.15
C VAL A 122 -6.25 15.43 -6.51
N SER A 123 -6.36 14.45 -7.41
CA SER A 123 -5.83 14.54 -8.78
C SER A 123 -6.69 13.73 -9.73
N SER A 124 -6.75 14.13 -11.01
CA SER A 124 -7.24 13.24 -12.05
C SER A 124 -6.21 12.15 -12.38
N ILE A 125 -6.64 11.05 -12.96
CA ILE A 125 -5.70 10.00 -13.42
C ILE A 125 -4.73 10.54 -14.46
N LYS A 126 -5.20 11.41 -15.38
CA LYS A 126 -4.37 12.05 -16.40
C LYS A 126 -3.21 12.84 -15.79
N GLN A 127 -3.44 13.53 -14.68
CA GLN A 127 -2.41 14.28 -13.95
C GLN A 127 -1.36 13.38 -13.26
N LEU A 128 -1.63 12.09 -13.10
CA LEU A 128 -0.69 11.14 -12.50
C LEU A 128 0.23 10.47 -13.53
N ILE A 129 -0.02 10.66 -14.82
CA ILE A 129 0.78 10.05 -15.89
C ILE A 129 1.89 11.02 -16.29
N THR A 130 2.88 11.16 -15.43
CA THR A 130 3.99 12.12 -15.58
C THR A 130 5.36 11.45 -15.75
N ASN A 131 5.43 10.10 -15.65
CA ASN A 131 6.70 9.40 -15.82
C ASN A 131 7.21 9.47 -17.25
N PRO A 132 8.43 9.99 -17.50
CA PRO A 132 8.99 10.14 -18.85
C PRO A 132 9.27 8.81 -19.57
N SER A 133 9.20 7.66 -18.86
CA SER A 133 9.34 6.34 -19.48
C SER A 133 8.21 5.98 -20.46
N GLY A 134 7.09 6.71 -20.42
CA GLY A 134 5.89 6.38 -21.19
C GLY A 134 5.14 5.14 -20.68
N SER A 135 5.40 4.69 -19.45
CA SER A 135 4.74 3.53 -18.86
C SER A 135 3.23 3.72 -18.76
N ARG A 136 2.47 2.72 -19.18
CA ARG A 136 1.02 2.63 -18.99
C ARG A 136 0.62 2.00 -17.67
N PHE A 137 1.55 1.70 -16.79
CA PHE A 137 1.27 1.16 -15.47
C PHE A 137 1.26 2.27 -14.42
N LEU A 138 0.17 2.33 -13.65
CA LEU A 138 -0.05 3.30 -12.57
C LEU A 138 -0.25 2.59 -11.24
N ILE A 139 0.52 2.95 -10.23
CA ILE A 139 0.31 2.55 -8.85
C ILE A 139 -0.50 3.64 -8.14
N LEU A 140 -1.75 3.32 -7.82
CA LEU A 140 -2.61 4.17 -7.00
C LEU A 140 -2.36 3.90 -5.52
N LEU A 141 -2.00 4.94 -4.79
CA LEU A 141 -1.71 4.90 -3.36
C LEU A 141 -2.94 5.16 -2.49
N ASP A 142 -4.10 5.27 -3.12
CA ASP A 142 -5.38 5.65 -2.52
C ASP A 142 -5.79 4.70 -1.40
N ASN A 143 -6.10 5.25 -0.21
CA ASN A 143 -6.60 4.49 0.92
C ASN A 143 -8.08 4.11 0.81
N ASP A 144 -8.87 4.87 0.04
CA ASP A 144 -10.28 4.63 -0.25
C ASP A 144 -10.62 5.14 -1.66
N PHE A 145 -10.22 4.39 -2.69
CA PHE A 145 -10.40 4.76 -4.10
C PHE A 145 -11.85 5.16 -4.45
N PHE A 146 -12.83 4.48 -3.89
CA PHE A 146 -14.24 4.77 -4.12
C PHE A 146 -14.81 5.87 -3.21
N GLY A 147 -13.97 6.61 -2.49
CA GLY A 147 -14.38 7.65 -1.56
C GLY A 147 -14.57 9.04 -2.16
N GLY A 148 -14.12 9.26 -3.40
CA GLY A 148 -14.26 10.51 -4.15
C GLY A 148 -14.89 10.30 -5.52
N ASP A 149 -14.48 11.07 -6.53
CA ASP A 149 -14.95 10.97 -7.92
C ASP A 149 -14.31 9.79 -8.66
N TRP A 150 -14.67 8.58 -8.25
CA TRP A 150 -14.17 7.35 -8.83
C TRP A 150 -14.68 7.09 -10.24
N GLU A 151 -15.82 7.65 -10.63
CA GLU A 151 -16.40 7.47 -11.96
C GLU A 151 -15.53 8.11 -13.03
N SER A 152 -15.14 9.37 -12.81
CA SER A 152 -14.17 10.05 -13.67
C SER A 152 -12.82 9.34 -13.68
N ALA A 153 -12.33 8.91 -12.52
CA ALA A 153 -11.06 8.18 -12.43
C ALA A 153 -11.08 6.85 -13.23
N ILE A 154 -12.14 6.05 -13.12
CA ILE A 154 -12.30 4.82 -13.92
C ILE A 154 -12.43 5.16 -15.42
N ALA A 155 -13.18 6.19 -15.79
CA ALA A 155 -13.30 6.61 -17.18
C ALA A 155 -11.94 6.95 -17.80
N GLU A 156 -11.11 7.73 -17.08
CA GLU A 156 -9.76 8.09 -17.53
C GLU A 156 -8.82 6.88 -17.58
N ILE A 157 -8.90 5.94 -16.62
CA ILE A 157 -8.13 4.67 -16.64
C ILE A 157 -8.43 3.88 -17.90
N LEU A 158 -9.71 3.79 -18.28
CA LEU A 158 -10.13 3.06 -19.47
C LEU A 158 -9.77 3.79 -20.76
N ASP A 159 -9.97 5.12 -20.83
CA ASP A 159 -9.63 5.97 -21.97
C ASP A 159 -8.13 5.91 -22.30
N LEU A 160 -7.29 5.96 -21.28
CA LEU A 160 -5.83 5.89 -21.40
C LEU A 160 -5.30 4.45 -21.51
N ASP A 161 -6.18 3.45 -21.50
CA ASP A 161 -5.82 2.02 -21.54
C ASP A 161 -4.75 1.62 -20.51
N LEU A 162 -4.89 2.09 -19.26
CA LEU A 162 -3.90 1.87 -18.21
C LEU A 162 -4.01 0.50 -17.57
N GLU A 163 -2.87 -0.04 -17.16
CA GLU A 163 -2.77 -1.09 -16.16
C GLU A 163 -2.65 -0.43 -14.78
N VAL A 164 -3.44 -0.88 -13.78
CA VAL A 164 -3.53 -0.19 -12.49
C VAL A 164 -3.29 -1.14 -11.32
N ASN A 165 -2.48 -0.71 -10.36
CA ASN A 165 -2.38 -1.32 -9.04
C ASN A 165 -3.14 -0.48 -8.02
N PHE A 166 -4.14 -1.07 -7.38
CA PHE A 166 -4.80 -0.48 -6.20
C PHE A 166 -4.00 -0.91 -4.96
N ASN A 167 -2.94 -0.17 -4.64
CA ASN A 167 -1.90 -0.60 -3.71
C ASN A 167 -2.40 -0.84 -2.28
N GLN A 168 -3.33 -0.01 -1.79
CA GLN A 168 -3.92 -0.16 -0.45
C GLN A 168 -5.13 -1.10 -0.43
N GLY A 169 -5.54 -1.59 -1.59
CA GLY A 169 -6.68 -2.46 -1.75
C GLY A 169 -8.03 -1.73 -1.82
N ILE A 170 -9.04 -2.49 -2.26
CA ILE A 170 -10.42 -2.03 -2.39
C ILE A 170 -11.22 -2.46 -1.17
N ASN A 171 -12.01 -1.55 -0.58
CA ASN A 171 -12.87 -1.88 0.54
C ASN A 171 -14.11 -2.68 0.10
N ALA A 172 -14.04 -4.01 0.22
CA ALA A 172 -15.09 -4.92 -0.20
C ALA A 172 -16.39 -4.78 0.62
N ARG A 173 -16.34 -4.27 1.88
CA ARG A 173 -17.49 -4.15 2.78
C ARG A 173 -18.63 -3.30 2.21
N ILE A 174 -18.28 -2.27 1.47
CA ILE A 174 -19.23 -1.29 0.92
C ILE A 174 -19.22 -1.22 -0.60
N LEU A 175 -18.52 -2.15 -1.25
CA LEU A 175 -18.44 -2.19 -2.71
C LEU A 175 -19.84 -2.39 -3.31
N SER A 176 -20.29 -1.44 -4.13
CA SER A 176 -21.55 -1.56 -4.87
C SER A 176 -21.41 -2.42 -6.13
N GLU A 177 -22.52 -2.89 -6.69
CA GLU A 177 -22.52 -3.62 -7.97
C GLU A 177 -21.94 -2.77 -9.11
N ARG A 178 -22.30 -1.49 -9.17
CA ARG A 178 -21.78 -0.54 -10.17
C ARG A 178 -20.25 -0.39 -10.07
N GLN A 179 -19.70 -0.30 -8.85
CA GLN A 179 -18.27 -0.24 -8.62
C GLN A 179 -17.56 -1.56 -8.98
N ALA A 180 -18.16 -2.71 -8.64
CA ALA A 180 -17.61 -4.01 -9.01
C ALA A 180 -17.59 -4.20 -10.56
N GLN A 181 -18.66 -3.81 -11.25
CA GLN A 181 -18.73 -3.84 -12.71
C GLN A 181 -17.68 -2.92 -13.36
N ALA A 182 -17.43 -1.75 -12.78
CA ALA A 182 -16.37 -0.84 -13.21
C ALA A 182 -14.99 -1.48 -13.08
N LEU A 183 -14.68 -2.10 -11.92
CA LEU A 183 -13.44 -2.85 -11.70
C LEU A 183 -13.28 -4.03 -12.67
N GLY A 184 -14.37 -4.69 -13.03
CA GLY A 184 -14.35 -5.78 -14.02
C GLY A 184 -13.78 -5.38 -15.39
N LYS A 185 -13.86 -4.10 -15.74
CA LYS A 185 -13.34 -3.53 -17.00
C LYS A 185 -11.88 -3.09 -16.91
N VAL A 186 -11.34 -2.86 -15.69
CA VAL A 186 -9.99 -2.35 -15.48
C VAL A 186 -8.94 -3.47 -15.61
N LYS A 187 -7.80 -3.14 -16.20
CA LYS A 187 -6.61 -4.00 -16.25
C LYS A 187 -5.84 -3.88 -14.92
N PHE A 188 -6.33 -4.49 -13.85
CA PHE A 188 -5.65 -4.44 -12.54
C PHE A 188 -4.47 -5.41 -12.46
N ARG A 189 -3.42 -4.99 -11.76
CA ARG A 189 -2.14 -5.70 -11.59
C ARG A 189 -1.66 -5.68 -10.14
N ASN A 190 -0.72 -6.58 -9.82
CA ASN A 190 0.05 -6.46 -8.57
C ASN A 190 1.05 -5.30 -8.67
N THR A 191 1.65 -4.91 -7.55
CA THR A 191 2.60 -3.78 -7.46
C THR A 191 3.84 -3.93 -8.36
N ARG A 192 4.21 -5.17 -8.71
CA ARG A 192 5.36 -5.47 -9.61
C ARG A 192 4.99 -5.53 -11.08
N ASN A 193 3.73 -5.33 -11.42
CA ASN A 193 3.18 -5.48 -12.76
C ASN A 193 3.44 -6.87 -13.41
N THR A 194 3.58 -7.93 -12.61
CA THR A 194 3.83 -9.29 -13.11
C THR A 194 2.56 -10.12 -13.25
N ASP A 195 1.57 -9.88 -12.37
CA ASP A 195 0.37 -10.71 -12.28
C ASP A 195 -0.91 -9.87 -12.24
N ARG A 196 -1.98 -10.43 -12.79
CA ARG A 196 -3.33 -9.89 -12.61
C ARG A 196 -3.76 -10.12 -11.17
N LYS A 197 -3.87 -9.06 -10.36
CA LYS A 197 -4.19 -9.15 -8.95
C LYS A 197 -4.95 -7.90 -8.48
N LEU A 198 -6.15 -8.12 -7.93
CA LEU A 198 -6.94 -7.11 -7.23
C LEU A 198 -6.87 -7.40 -5.73
N THR A 199 -6.49 -6.39 -4.95
CA THR A 199 -6.41 -6.52 -3.50
C THR A 199 -7.68 -5.99 -2.84
N ILE A 200 -8.19 -6.75 -1.86
CA ILE A 200 -9.27 -6.36 -0.93
C ILE A 200 -8.80 -6.56 0.51
N ALA A 201 -9.62 -6.23 1.51
CA ALA A 201 -9.31 -6.46 2.92
C ALA A 201 -10.47 -7.10 3.68
N TRP A 202 -10.12 -7.98 4.65
CA TRP A 202 -11.02 -8.54 5.66
C TRP A 202 -10.33 -8.52 7.03
N ASP A 203 -10.42 -7.38 7.72
CA ASP A 203 -9.64 -7.13 8.94
C ASP A 203 -10.33 -7.60 10.22
N GLN A 204 -11.67 -7.61 10.27
CA GLN A 204 -12.45 -8.00 11.44
C GLN A 204 -13.45 -9.11 11.10
N ILE A 205 -13.62 -10.05 12.02
CA ILE A 205 -14.56 -11.18 11.83
C ILE A 205 -16.01 -10.72 11.63
N ASN A 206 -16.40 -9.65 12.33
CA ASN A 206 -17.74 -9.07 12.25
C ASN A 206 -18.09 -8.50 10.86
N ASP A 207 -17.09 -8.25 10.02
CA ASP A 207 -17.28 -7.76 8.65
C ASP A 207 -17.57 -8.90 7.64
N GLU A 208 -17.56 -10.16 8.05
CA GLU A 208 -17.69 -11.33 7.16
C GLU A 208 -18.80 -11.19 6.14
N LYS A 209 -20.03 -10.96 6.61
CA LYS A 209 -21.22 -10.86 5.74
C LYS A 209 -21.08 -9.78 4.67
N THR A 210 -20.48 -8.66 5.02
CA THR A 210 -20.33 -7.51 4.10
C THR A 210 -19.18 -7.72 3.13
N VAL A 211 -18.07 -8.29 3.60
CA VAL A 211 -16.91 -8.66 2.76
C VAL A 211 -17.31 -9.74 1.76
N MET A 212 -17.98 -10.81 2.21
CA MET A 212 -18.42 -11.91 1.31
C MET A 212 -19.40 -11.41 0.25
N ARG A 213 -20.30 -10.49 0.59
CA ARG A 213 -21.16 -9.82 -0.39
C ARG A 213 -20.36 -9.03 -1.42
N GLY A 214 -19.33 -8.30 -0.99
CA GLY A 214 -18.43 -7.59 -1.90
C GLY A 214 -17.64 -8.53 -2.80
N VAL A 215 -17.14 -9.65 -2.26
CA VAL A 215 -16.47 -10.72 -3.03
C VAL A 215 -17.43 -11.29 -4.10
N GLN A 216 -18.68 -11.57 -3.73
CA GLN A 216 -19.67 -12.08 -4.69
C GLN A 216 -19.90 -11.07 -5.83
N ARG A 217 -20.04 -9.77 -5.50
CA ARG A 217 -20.18 -8.72 -6.54
C ARG A 217 -18.99 -8.64 -7.48
N LEU A 218 -17.77 -8.83 -6.97
CA LEU A 218 -16.57 -8.92 -7.83
C LEU A 218 -16.63 -10.13 -8.77
N MET A 219 -17.08 -11.28 -8.25
CA MET A 219 -17.23 -12.50 -9.04
C MET A 219 -18.32 -12.33 -10.12
N ASP A 220 -19.44 -11.74 -9.77
CA ASP A 220 -20.55 -11.45 -10.69
C ASP A 220 -20.12 -10.46 -11.81
N ALA A 221 -19.16 -9.57 -11.50
CA ALA A 221 -18.51 -8.68 -12.46
C ALA A 221 -17.41 -9.36 -13.30
N GLY A 222 -17.25 -10.70 -13.21
CA GLY A 222 -16.30 -11.48 -14.00
C GLY A 222 -14.89 -11.56 -13.45
N ILE A 223 -14.64 -11.08 -12.22
CA ILE A 223 -13.33 -11.15 -11.56
C ILE A 223 -13.20 -12.53 -10.90
N LYS A 224 -12.34 -13.39 -11.44
CA LYS A 224 -12.15 -14.75 -10.92
C LYS A 224 -11.45 -14.71 -9.53
N PRO A 225 -11.85 -15.58 -8.56
CA PRO A 225 -11.27 -15.60 -7.21
C PRO A 225 -9.73 -15.66 -7.19
N ARG A 226 -9.10 -16.41 -8.08
CA ARG A 226 -7.63 -16.50 -8.20
C ARG A 226 -6.92 -15.17 -8.50
N TYR A 227 -7.65 -14.17 -8.97
CA TYR A 227 -7.14 -12.82 -9.20
C TYR A 227 -7.36 -11.89 -8.01
N ILE A 228 -8.03 -12.36 -6.96
CA ILE A 228 -8.27 -11.60 -5.75
C ILE A 228 -7.22 -12.00 -4.70
N GLN A 229 -6.61 -11.01 -4.09
CA GLN A 229 -5.83 -11.15 -2.86
C GLN A 229 -6.57 -10.44 -1.74
N CYS A 230 -6.64 -11.05 -0.57
CA CYS A 230 -7.30 -10.46 0.57
C CYS A 230 -6.30 -10.20 1.70
N TYR A 231 -6.09 -8.95 2.06
CA TYR A 231 -5.38 -8.59 3.29
C TYR A 231 -6.20 -9.02 4.50
N VAL A 232 -5.54 -9.64 5.48
CA VAL A 232 -6.14 -10.11 6.72
C VAL A 232 -5.28 -9.60 7.88
N LEU A 233 -5.78 -8.59 8.59
CA LEU A 233 -5.14 -8.11 9.82
C LEU A 233 -5.36 -9.15 10.91
N ILE A 234 -4.28 -9.55 11.60
CA ILE A 234 -4.34 -10.49 12.72
C ILE A 234 -3.79 -9.86 13.99
N GLY A 235 -4.30 -10.32 15.15
CA GLY A 235 -3.81 -9.87 16.45
C GLY A 235 -4.31 -8.49 16.90
N TYR A 236 -5.20 -7.87 16.13
CA TYR A 236 -5.96 -6.70 16.54
C TYR A 236 -7.42 -7.13 16.76
N ASP A 237 -7.85 -7.20 18.00
CA ASP A 237 -9.23 -7.60 18.36
C ASP A 237 -9.70 -8.90 17.66
N SER A 238 -8.80 -9.88 17.55
CA SER A 238 -9.09 -11.20 16.98
C SER A 238 -8.36 -12.31 17.71
N SER A 239 -9.04 -13.46 17.86
CA SER A 239 -8.47 -14.70 18.38
C SER A 239 -7.74 -15.48 17.29
N HIS A 240 -6.89 -16.44 17.70
CA HIS A 240 -6.19 -17.34 16.77
C HIS A 240 -7.16 -18.17 15.91
N ASP A 241 -8.32 -18.55 16.48
CA ASP A 241 -9.35 -19.32 15.75
C ASP A 241 -10.03 -18.46 14.69
N GLU A 242 -10.31 -17.19 14.98
CA GLU A 242 -10.87 -16.24 14.02
C GLU A 242 -9.88 -15.91 12.91
N ASP A 243 -8.58 -15.77 13.23
CA ASP A 243 -7.53 -15.60 12.24
C ASP A 243 -7.47 -16.80 11.29
N MET A 244 -7.47 -18.01 11.84
CA MET A 244 -7.48 -19.26 11.07
C MET A 244 -8.74 -19.38 10.23
N TYR A 245 -9.90 -19.09 10.80
CA TYR A 245 -11.19 -19.15 10.11
C TYR A 245 -11.19 -18.26 8.86
N ARG A 246 -10.76 -17.00 8.98
CA ARG A 246 -10.73 -16.04 7.85
C ARG A 246 -9.83 -16.53 6.73
N VAL A 247 -8.60 -16.95 7.03
CA VAL A 247 -7.67 -17.40 5.96
C VAL A 247 -8.13 -18.70 5.31
N MET A 248 -8.73 -19.63 6.07
CA MET A 248 -9.25 -20.89 5.52
C MET A 248 -10.52 -20.68 4.69
N THR A 249 -11.38 -19.73 5.07
CA THR A 249 -12.56 -19.33 4.29
C THR A 249 -12.14 -18.76 2.94
N LEU A 250 -11.17 -17.84 2.92
CA LEU A 250 -10.62 -17.28 1.67
C LEU A 250 -10.01 -18.37 0.80
N ARG A 251 -9.23 -19.28 1.39
CA ARG A 251 -8.64 -20.41 0.66
C ARG A 251 -9.71 -21.29 0.00
N LYS A 252 -10.80 -21.61 0.71
CA LYS A 252 -11.93 -22.39 0.15
C LYS A 252 -12.57 -21.70 -1.05
N LEU A 253 -12.62 -20.37 -1.05
CA LEU A 253 -13.14 -19.58 -2.15
C LEU A 253 -12.13 -19.43 -3.32
N GLY A 254 -10.90 -19.92 -3.18
CA GLY A 254 -9.84 -19.76 -4.17
C GLY A 254 -9.25 -18.34 -4.22
N ILE A 255 -9.42 -17.58 -3.14
CA ILE A 255 -8.85 -16.24 -2.93
C ILE A 255 -7.53 -16.38 -2.18
N ASP A 256 -6.50 -15.65 -2.59
CA ASP A 256 -5.20 -15.65 -1.92
C ASP A 256 -5.25 -14.79 -0.64
N PRO A 257 -5.17 -15.34 0.58
CA PRO A 257 -5.01 -14.53 1.78
C PRO A 257 -3.59 -13.97 1.86
N TYR A 258 -3.48 -12.74 2.37
CA TYR A 258 -2.21 -12.12 2.73
C TYR A 258 -2.32 -11.54 4.13
N VAL A 259 -1.66 -12.18 5.08
CA VAL A 259 -1.76 -11.85 6.50
C VAL A 259 -0.83 -10.68 6.85
N MET A 260 -1.38 -9.71 7.55
CA MET A 260 -0.65 -8.58 8.13
C MET A 260 -0.69 -8.66 9.66
N PRO A 261 0.45 -8.84 10.34
CA PRO A 261 0.49 -8.87 11.80
C PRO A 261 0.35 -7.45 12.34
N PHE A 262 -0.53 -7.25 13.33
CA PHE A 262 -0.64 -5.99 14.07
C PHE A 262 0.59 -5.76 14.95
N ASP A 263 1.04 -6.81 15.64
CA ASP A 263 2.27 -6.80 16.44
C ASP A 263 3.33 -7.72 15.82
N LYS A 264 4.32 -7.13 15.17
CA LYS A 264 5.44 -7.85 14.54
C LYS A 264 6.39 -8.50 15.56
N SER A 265 6.36 -8.12 16.83
CA SER A 265 7.13 -8.76 17.90
C SER A 265 6.50 -10.07 18.38
N ASN A 266 5.18 -10.20 18.24
CA ASN A 266 4.43 -11.37 18.68
C ASN A 266 4.81 -12.62 17.88
N THR A 267 5.22 -13.68 18.59
CA THR A 267 5.72 -14.92 17.98
C THR A 267 4.66 -15.65 17.16
N TYR A 268 3.40 -15.73 17.65
CA TYR A 268 2.31 -16.34 16.90
C TYR A 268 2.06 -15.58 15.60
N GLN A 269 1.88 -14.26 15.67
CA GLN A 269 1.56 -13.45 14.50
C GLN A 269 2.67 -13.55 13.44
N ARG A 270 3.96 -13.50 13.82
CA ARG A 270 5.08 -13.71 12.90
C ARG A 270 5.05 -15.08 12.22
N ARG A 271 4.81 -16.14 13.01
CA ARG A 271 4.81 -17.52 12.49
C ARG A 271 3.61 -17.75 11.57
N PHE A 272 2.43 -17.27 11.97
CA PHE A 272 1.21 -17.38 11.19
C PHE A 272 1.32 -16.61 9.86
N THR A 273 1.85 -15.38 9.90
CA THR A 273 2.16 -14.59 8.69
C THR A 273 3.10 -15.34 7.74
N ARG A 274 4.18 -15.93 8.24
CA ARG A 274 5.12 -16.71 7.41
C ARG A 274 4.48 -17.94 6.79
N TRP A 275 3.62 -18.61 7.53
CA TRP A 275 2.91 -19.78 7.05
C TRP A 275 1.93 -19.42 5.93
N VAL A 276 1.07 -18.42 6.13
CA VAL A 276 0.05 -18.03 5.15
C VAL A 276 0.67 -17.36 3.92
N ASN A 277 1.59 -16.41 4.12
CA ASN A 277 2.13 -15.59 3.02
C ASN A 277 3.12 -16.35 2.13
N ASN A 278 3.63 -17.50 2.59
CA ASN A 278 4.34 -18.42 1.71
C ASN A 278 3.34 -19.38 1.04
N ARG A 279 2.97 -19.09 -0.21
CA ARG A 279 1.96 -19.84 -0.96
C ARG A 279 2.25 -21.34 -1.07
N ILE A 280 3.53 -21.74 -1.15
CA ILE A 280 3.91 -23.15 -1.24
C ILE A 280 3.61 -23.82 0.11
N ILE A 281 4.11 -23.25 1.19
CA ILE A 281 3.90 -23.78 2.55
C ILE A 281 2.40 -23.80 2.87
N PHE A 282 1.68 -22.73 2.63
CA PHE A 282 0.24 -22.63 2.93
C PHE A 282 -0.59 -23.68 2.19
N LYS A 283 -0.19 -24.08 0.97
CA LYS A 283 -0.89 -25.09 0.19
C LYS A 283 -0.52 -26.52 0.58
N SER A 284 0.71 -26.78 1.00
CA SER A 284 1.25 -28.13 1.21
C SER A 284 1.37 -28.57 2.67
N CYS A 285 1.37 -27.63 3.62
CA CYS A 285 1.59 -27.91 5.04
C CYS A 285 0.43 -27.35 5.89
N SER A 286 -0.12 -28.18 6.80
CA SER A 286 -1.11 -27.69 7.77
C SER A 286 -0.45 -26.81 8.82
N TRP A 287 -1.23 -25.93 9.47
CA TRP A 287 -0.72 -25.12 10.58
C TRP A 287 -0.13 -25.95 11.71
N LYS A 288 -0.77 -27.08 12.03
CA LYS A 288 -0.30 -28.00 13.06
C LYS A 288 1.07 -28.58 12.73
N ASP A 289 1.28 -29.05 11.50
CA ASP A 289 2.56 -29.63 11.08
C ASP A 289 3.66 -28.56 11.00
N TYR A 290 3.33 -27.38 10.46
CA TYR A 290 4.24 -26.23 10.39
C TYR A 290 4.74 -25.78 11.77
N THR A 291 3.93 -25.88 12.81
CA THR A 291 4.32 -25.51 14.18
C THR A 291 5.13 -26.61 14.87
N THR A 292 4.87 -27.88 14.56
CA THR A 292 5.53 -29.04 15.20
C THR A 292 6.96 -29.25 14.67
N GLU A 293 7.17 -29.10 13.36
CA GLU A 293 8.50 -29.27 12.75
C GLU A 293 9.52 -28.26 13.27
N LYS A 294 9.12 -27.00 13.49
CA LYS A 294 10.06 -25.98 14.02
C LYS A 294 10.40 -26.16 15.50
N SER A 295 9.56 -26.83 16.28
CA SER A 295 9.89 -27.16 17.67
C SER A 295 10.95 -28.28 17.75
N LYS A 296 11.05 -29.12 16.72
CA LYS A 296 12.06 -30.21 16.64
C LYS A 296 13.45 -29.73 16.16
N ILE A 297 13.52 -28.59 15.47
CA ILE A 297 14.79 -28.01 14.99
C ILE A 297 15.41 -27.05 16.04
N ALA A 298 14.63 -26.60 17.00
CA ALA A 298 15.06 -25.70 18.07
C ALA A 298 15.35 -26.43 19.40
N SER A 299 15.21 -27.74 19.46
CA SER A 299 15.60 -28.66 20.55
C SER A 299 16.83 -29.46 20.14
#